data_f66dee3fece0bbac2124e0551569b432
#
_entry.id   f66dee3fece0bbac2124e0551569b432
#
_cell.length_a   1.000
_cell.length_b   1.000
_cell.length_c   1.000
_cell.angle_alpha   90.00
_cell.angle_beta   90.00
_cell.angle_gamma   90.00
#
_symmetry.space_group_name_H-M   'P 1'
#
loop_
_entity.id
_entity.type
_entity.pdbx_description
1 polymer ?
#
loop_
_entity_poly.entity_id
_entity_poly.type
_entity_poly.pdbx_seq_one_letter_code
_entity_poly.pdbx_strand_id
1 'polypeptide(L)'
;TELKLMNIGIIPTELCPSECRFCLAPWKSSVEERSGRAMGGEEFRRIAEQAVRFANDRGLIITITGGEPFLELERVLYIISKAKTRVELTTSGYWAANMRTARRVLSRVESVVKDNKSKKFSFSLQVSVDFFHQEVVSSEDGKLREAIPVKNLANLVEAMLRECSLEICLLPKYTRYEDPLVYLLAELERRGLSPRITRKFYNPNLRVSVLGDDGKFDKPALLKAYLSFDSAKKQAFLLYTAVEGIGGASILEFEYQTFKDRTAEFLEQEKGERFPLMGLEVSDDGNVYPGAHALYSWCLGNLLETTLEEIAASLEYDPLIIALAEHPWKIKNIALEAKPELRGELEKASSPLVAIYKILEDDALRLYITKELAGE
;
A
#
# COMPACT_ATOMS: atom_id res chain seq x y z
N THR A 1 9.42 8.57 -24.65
CA THR A 1 8.73 9.41 -23.63
C THR A 1 9.42 9.17 -22.30
N GLU A 2 9.80 10.24 -21.59
CA GLU A 2 10.44 10.11 -20.28
C GLU A 2 9.46 9.48 -19.29
N LEU A 3 9.83 8.32 -18.72
CA LEU A 3 9.03 7.60 -17.76
C LEU A 3 8.94 8.40 -16.46
N LYS A 4 7.75 8.92 -16.13
CA LYS A 4 7.53 9.75 -14.96
C LYS A 4 7.24 8.88 -13.73
N LEU A 5 8.29 8.46 -13.03
CA LEU A 5 8.14 7.84 -11.72
C LEU A 5 7.74 8.88 -10.66
N MET A 6 6.89 8.48 -9.71
CA MET A 6 6.44 9.31 -8.60
C MET A 6 6.99 8.84 -7.25
N ASN A 7 7.18 7.54 -7.08
CA ASN A 7 7.66 6.96 -5.82
C ASN A 7 8.58 5.75 -6.04
N ILE A 8 9.32 5.44 -4.98
CA ILE A 8 10.05 4.18 -4.80
C ILE A 8 9.52 3.53 -3.52
N GLY A 9 8.96 2.34 -3.67
CA GLY A 9 8.64 1.47 -2.55
C GLY A 9 9.90 0.75 -2.07
N ILE A 10 10.13 0.69 -0.78
CA ILE A 10 11.21 -0.11 -0.17
C ILE A 10 10.58 -1.02 0.86
N ILE A 11 10.82 -2.31 0.72
CA ILE A 11 10.32 -3.36 1.61
C ILE A 11 11.45 -3.81 2.53
N PRO A 12 11.49 -3.37 3.80
CA PRO A 12 12.51 -3.80 4.74
C PRO A 12 12.44 -5.29 5.10
N THR A 13 11.26 -5.86 4.99
CA THR A 13 10.98 -7.27 5.24
C THR A 13 9.65 -7.69 4.62
N GLU A 14 9.59 -8.91 4.15
CA GLU A 14 8.34 -9.55 3.73
C GLU A 14 7.63 -10.26 4.89
N LEU A 15 8.25 -10.36 6.05
CA LEU A 15 7.61 -10.95 7.23
C LEU A 15 6.46 -10.06 7.72
N CYS A 16 5.34 -10.70 8.06
CA CYS A 16 4.21 -10.04 8.66
C CYS A 16 3.57 -10.96 9.72
N PRO A 17 3.29 -10.46 10.93
CA PRO A 17 2.61 -11.24 11.95
C PRO A 17 1.09 -11.31 11.72
N SER A 18 0.59 -10.61 10.70
CA SER A 18 -0.82 -10.50 10.39
C SER A 18 -1.14 -11.29 9.13
N GLU A 19 -2.10 -12.18 9.22
CA GLU A 19 -2.62 -12.97 8.10
C GLU A 19 -3.84 -12.28 7.48
N CYS A 20 -3.66 -11.03 7.04
CA CYS A 20 -4.76 -10.23 6.48
C CYS A 20 -5.27 -10.87 5.20
N ARG A 21 -6.55 -11.26 5.17
CA ARG A 21 -7.20 -11.89 4.01
C ARG A 21 -7.17 -11.03 2.75
N PHE A 22 -7.07 -9.71 2.89
CA PHE A 22 -7.02 -8.76 1.77
C PHE A 22 -5.60 -8.32 1.38
N CYS A 23 -4.56 -8.97 1.91
CA CYS A 23 -3.18 -8.59 1.63
C CYS A 23 -2.91 -8.62 0.13
N LEU A 24 -2.36 -7.53 -0.39
CA LEU A 24 -2.03 -7.39 -1.82
C LEU A 24 -0.84 -8.26 -2.20
N ALA A 25 0.04 -8.53 -1.26
CA ALA A 25 1.26 -9.28 -1.48
C ALA A 25 1.18 -10.68 -0.87
N PRO A 26 1.85 -11.67 -1.46
CA PRO A 26 1.89 -13.03 -0.95
C PRO A 26 2.90 -13.15 0.21
N TRP A 27 2.76 -12.28 1.23
CA TRP A 27 3.66 -12.28 2.38
C TRP A 27 3.56 -13.58 3.17
N LYS A 28 4.71 -14.09 3.56
CA LYS A 28 4.79 -15.33 4.33
C LYS A 28 4.81 -15.02 5.82
N SER A 29 4.03 -15.78 6.59
CA SER A 29 3.89 -15.61 8.03
C SER A 29 5.13 -16.06 8.80
N SER A 30 5.93 -16.98 8.25
CA SER A 30 7.13 -17.52 8.91
C SER A 30 8.39 -17.43 8.05
N VAL A 31 9.54 -17.37 8.72
CA VAL A 31 10.87 -17.41 8.06
C VAL A 31 11.10 -18.74 7.33
N GLU A 32 10.48 -19.81 7.82
CA GLU A 32 10.62 -21.18 7.27
C GLU A 32 9.95 -21.32 5.89
N GLU A 33 8.91 -20.53 5.62
CA GLU A 33 8.24 -20.49 4.32
C GLU A 33 9.01 -19.68 3.28
N ARG A 34 10.03 -18.93 3.69
CA ARG A 34 10.90 -18.21 2.76
C ARG A 34 11.82 -19.21 2.06
N SER A 35 11.66 -19.34 0.76
CA SER A 35 12.55 -20.10 -0.10
C SER A 35 13.92 -19.41 -0.33
N GLY A 36 14.17 -18.28 0.31
CA GLY A 36 15.33 -17.43 0.14
C GLY A 36 16.15 -17.23 1.40
N ARG A 37 17.43 -16.92 1.21
CA ARG A 37 18.41 -16.55 2.22
C ARG A 37 17.94 -15.28 2.93
N ALA A 38 17.83 -15.31 4.25
CA ALA A 38 17.61 -14.09 5.01
C ALA A 38 18.77 -13.12 4.69
N MET A 39 18.42 -11.97 4.11
CA MET A 39 19.42 -10.97 3.72
C MET A 39 20.21 -10.49 4.92
N GLY A 40 21.53 -10.52 4.82
CA GLY A 40 22.42 -9.91 5.80
C GLY A 40 22.18 -8.40 5.90
N GLY A 41 22.42 -7.83 7.08
CA GLY A 41 22.20 -6.41 7.29
C GLY A 41 23.01 -5.50 6.35
N GLU A 42 24.18 -5.95 5.89
CA GLU A 42 25.04 -5.21 4.96
C GLU A 42 24.51 -5.26 3.51
N GLU A 43 24.05 -6.43 3.07
CA GLU A 43 23.42 -6.58 1.74
C GLU A 43 22.16 -5.70 1.63
N PHE A 44 21.29 -5.75 2.65
CA PHE A 44 20.13 -4.87 2.70
C PHE A 44 20.52 -3.37 2.66
N ARG A 45 21.58 -2.97 3.37
CA ARG A 45 22.04 -1.57 3.33
C ARG A 45 22.45 -1.15 1.92
N ARG A 46 23.15 -2.00 1.18
CA ARG A 46 23.53 -1.73 -0.21
C ARG A 46 22.32 -1.53 -1.11
N ILE A 47 21.28 -2.38 -0.96
CA ILE A 47 20.01 -2.28 -1.70
C ILE A 47 19.30 -0.97 -1.32
N ALA A 48 19.11 -0.72 -0.03
CA ALA A 48 18.44 0.46 0.46
C ALA A 48 19.15 1.76 0.06
N GLU A 49 20.49 1.79 0.07
CA GLU A 49 21.28 2.96 -0.37
C GLU A 49 21.06 3.28 -1.84
N GLN A 50 21.02 2.27 -2.71
CA GLN A 50 20.74 2.47 -4.12
C GLN A 50 19.33 3.06 -4.32
N ALA A 51 18.30 2.44 -3.71
CA ALA A 51 16.91 2.88 -3.82
C ALA A 51 16.70 4.30 -3.26
N VAL A 52 17.27 4.59 -2.08
CA VAL A 52 17.16 5.91 -1.45
C VAL A 52 17.92 6.98 -2.25
N ARG A 53 19.13 6.67 -2.76
CA ARG A 53 19.87 7.60 -3.62
C ARG A 53 19.09 7.92 -4.88
N PHE A 54 18.57 6.91 -5.56
CA PHE A 54 17.75 7.08 -6.76
C PHE A 54 16.54 7.99 -6.51
N ALA A 55 15.83 7.77 -5.37
CA ALA A 55 14.71 8.62 -4.98
C ALA A 55 15.13 10.06 -4.67
N ASN A 56 16.24 10.23 -3.92
CA ASN A 56 16.76 11.54 -3.54
C ASN A 56 17.14 12.37 -4.76
N ASP A 57 17.84 11.77 -5.74
CA ASP A 57 18.35 12.45 -6.92
C ASP A 57 17.21 12.90 -7.86
N ARG A 58 16.10 12.18 -7.86
CA ARG A 58 14.91 12.46 -8.68
C ARG A 58 13.77 13.17 -7.91
N GLY A 59 13.92 13.37 -6.60
CA GLY A 59 12.88 13.98 -5.77
C GLY A 59 11.62 13.11 -5.63
N LEU A 60 11.76 11.79 -5.71
CA LEU A 60 10.65 10.84 -5.60
C LEU A 60 10.24 10.65 -4.14
N ILE A 61 8.98 10.27 -3.93
CA ILE A 61 8.50 9.83 -2.61
C ILE A 61 9.10 8.45 -2.30
N ILE A 62 9.61 8.26 -1.08
CA ILE A 62 10.02 6.96 -0.58
C ILE A 62 8.86 6.39 0.25
N THR A 63 8.29 5.28 -0.20
CA THR A 63 7.26 4.54 0.52
C THR A 63 7.91 3.34 1.19
N ILE A 64 7.85 3.27 2.52
CA ILE A 64 8.33 2.12 3.29
C ILE A 64 7.12 1.27 3.66
N THR A 65 7.09 0.05 3.18
CA THR A 65 5.97 -0.88 3.33
C THR A 65 6.48 -2.32 3.32
N GLY A 66 5.63 -3.28 3.01
CA GLY A 66 5.99 -4.68 2.87
C GLY A 66 5.12 -5.58 3.71
N GLY A 67 5.70 -6.53 4.42
CA GLY A 67 5.03 -7.24 5.50
C GLY A 67 4.69 -6.27 6.63
N GLU A 68 5.33 -6.40 7.78
CA GLU A 68 5.27 -5.37 8.83
C GLU A 68 6.66 -4.72 8.99
N PRO A 69 6.88 -3.52 8.48
CA PRO A 69 8.20 -2.89 8.47
C PRO A 69 8.86 -2.78 9.85
N PHE A 70 8.04 -2.62 10.90
CA PHE A 70 8.55 -2.48 12.26
C PHE A 70 9.07 -3.78 12.88
N LEU A 71 8.96 -4.92 12.21
CA LEU A 71 9.73 -6.13 12.57
C LEU A 71 11.23 -5.90 12.35
N GLU A 72 11.59 -5.09 11.37
CA GLU A 72 12.94 -4.71 11.01
C GLU A 72 13.19 -3.22 11.27
N LEU A 73 12.93 -2.78 12.51
CA LEU A 73 13.00 -1.37 12.90
C LEU A 73 14.35 -0.71 12.53
N GLU A 74 15.47 -1.40 12.67
CA GLU A 74 16.80 -0.85 12.34
C GLU A 74 16.94 -0.55 10.84
N ARG A 75 16.37 -1.40 9.99
CA ARG A 75 16.31 -1.18 8.53
C ARG A 75 15.45 0.04 8.19
N VAL A 76 14.29 0.16 8.84
CA VAL A 76 13.40 1.33 8.71
C VAL A 76 14.12 2.61 9.10
N LEU A 77 14.75 2.65 10.27
CA LEU A 77 15.49 3.82 10.76
C LEU A 77 16.66 4.18 9.83
N TYR A 78 17.33 3.17 9.28
CA TYR A 78 18.39 3.39 8.30
C TYR A 78 17.87 4.08 7.03
N ILE A 79 16.78 3.61 6.43
CA ILE A 79 16.16 4.23 5.26
C ILE A 79 15.80 5.70 5.56
N ILE A 80 15.10 5.96 6.68
CA ILE A 80 14.69 7.32 7.09
C ILE A 80 15.93 8.23 7.25
N SER A 81 17.01 7.73 7.84
CA SER A 81 18.23 8.51 8.07
C SER A 81 18.94 8.96 6.78
N LYS A 82 18.78 8.19 5.69
CA LYS A 82 19.40 8.45 4.37
C LYS A 82 18.50 9.23 3.42
N ALA A 83 17.20 9.26 3.68
CA ALA A 83 16.23 9.96 2.85
C ALA A 83 16.43 11.48 2.90
N LYS A 84 16.30 12.14 1.74
CA LYS A 84 16.32 13.61 1.60
C LYS A 84 15.00 14.16 1.04
N THR A 85 14.09 13.27 0.69
CA THR A 85 12.78 13.57 0.11
C THR A 85 11.68 13.12 1.09
N ARG A 86 10.41 13.21 0.67
CA ARG A 86 9.26 12.73 1.45
C ARG A 86 9.35 11.22 1.70
N VAL A 87 9.13 10.82 2.95
CA VAL A 87 9.02 9.41 3.37
C VAL A 87 7.63 9.15 3.92
N GLU A 88 7.00 8.11 3.41
CA GLU A 88 5.74 7.57 3.89
C GLU A 88 5.98 6.15 4.40
N LEU A 89 5.77 5.93 5.69
CA LEU A 89 5.95 4.63 6.34
C LEU A 89 4.61 4.05 6.75
N THR A 90 4.22 2.91 6.17
CA THR A 90 2.95 2.24 6.45
C THR A 90 3.16 1.11 7.46
N THR A 91 2.28 1.00 8.45
CA THR A 91 2.28 -0.05 9.47
C THR A 91 0.87 -0.47 9.84
N SER A 92 0.73 -1.71 10.25
CA SER A 92 -0.49 -2.23 10.86
C SER A 92 -0.65 -1.81 12.34
N GLY A 93 0.43 -1.35 12.98
CA GLY A 93 0.43 -0.97 14.41
C GLY A 93 0.49 -2.15 15.38
N TYR A 94 0.72 -3.37 14.90
CA TYR A 94 0.74 -4.58 15.73
C TYR A 94 1.72 -4.48 16.92
N TRP A 95 2.86 -3.83 16.71
CA TRP A 95 3.94 -3.65 17.68
C TRP A 95 3.56 -2.76 18.87
N ALA A 96 2.49 -1.99 18.77
CA ALA A 96 2.02 -1.09 19.82
C ALA A 96 1.17 -1.79 20.91
N ALA A 97 1.49 -3.05 21.24
CA ALA A 97 0.74 -3.88 22.17
C ALA A 97 0.54 -3.26 23.57
N ASN A 98 1.42 -2.33 23.97
CA ASN A 98 1.30 -1.51 25.17
C ASN A 98 1.92 -0.13 24.98
N MET A 99 1.55 0.84 25.82
CA MET A 99 2.01 2.22 25.77
C MET A 99 3.54 2.36 25.86
N ARG A 100 4.20 1.54 26.67
CA ARG A 100 5.67 1.58 26.81
C ARG A 100 6.36 1.24 25.49
N THR A 101 5.92 0.19 24.80
CA THR A 101 6.46 -0.21 23.50
C THR A 101 6.15 0.84 22.44
N ALA A 102 4.90 1.34 22.38
CA ALA A 102 4.51 2.38 21.46
C ALA A 102 5.42 3.63 21.61
N ARG A 103 5.59 4.14 22.82
CA ARG A 103 6.46 5.27 23.11
C ARG A 103 7.90 5.04 22.70
N ARG A 104 8.48 3.90 23.06
CA ARG A 104 9.86 3.56 22.75
C ARG A 104 10.13 3.55 21.25
N VAL A 105 9.26 2.90 20.48
CA VAL A 105 9.41 2.81 19.03
C VAL A 105 9.22 4.18 18.38
N LEU A 106 8.17 4.90 18.74
CA LEU A 106 7.92 6.25 18.20
C LEU A 106 9.04 7.23 18.54
N SER A 107 9.58 7.21 19.76
CA SER A 107 10.70 8.06 20.15
C SER A 107 11.96 7.80 19.30
N ARG A 108 12.24 6.53 18.94
CA ARG A 108 13.36 6.20 18.05
C ARG A 108 13.13 6.74 16.63
N VAL A 109 11.94 6.55 16.07
CA VAL A 109 11.59 7.09 14.75
C VAL A 109 11.68 8.62 14.78
N GLU A 110 11.09 9.26 15.78
CA GLU A 110 11.10 10.72 15.93
C GLU A 110 12.52 11.28 16.04
N SER A 111 13.42 10.60 16.76
CA SER A 111 14.82 11.03 16.88
C SER A 111 15.47 11.06 15.49
N VAL A 112 15.36 10.01 14.70
CA VAL A 112 15.95 9.96 13.36
C VAL A 112 15.32 10.99 12.42
N VAL A 113 13.99 11.19 12.51
CA VAL A 113 13.28 12.21 11.73
C VAL A 113 13.77 13.62 12.08
N LYS A 114 13.94 13.94 13.37
CA LYS A 114 14.45 15.24 13.83
C LYS A 114 15.91 15.50 13.46
N ASP A 115 16.72 14.45 13.40
CA ASP A 115 18.12 14.52 13.02
C ASP A 115 18.32 14.76 11.52
N ASN A 116 17.31 14.46 10.70
CA ASN A 116 17.34 14.70 9.26
C ASN A 116 17.19 16.21 8.96
N LYS A 117 18.25 16.81 8.41
CA LYS A 117 18.31 18.25 8.13
C LYS A 117 18.02 18.65 6.68
N SER A 118 17.61 17.69 5.84
CA SER A 118 17.28 18.02 4.45
C SER A 118 16.03 18.90 4.37
N LYS A 119 16.11 19.99 3.61
CA LYS A 119 14.99 20.95 3.45
C LYS A 119 13.78 20.35 2.71
N LYS A 120 14.00 19.31 1.91
CA LYS A 120 12.94 18.62 1.15
C LYS A 120 12.40 17.40 1.87
N PHE A 121 13.01 17.04 3.01
CA PHE A 121 12.59 15.90 3.80
C PHE A 121 11.28 16.21 4.54
N SER A 122 10.35 15.30 4.43
CA SER A 122 9.16 15.23 5.28
C SER A 122 8.85 13.78 5.59
N PHE A 123 8.20 13.51 6.70
CA PHE A 123 7.89 12.16 7.16
C PHE A 123 6.43 12.06 7.58
N SER A 124 5.76 11.00 7.14
CA SER A 124 4.40 10.65 7.56
C SER A 124 4.35 9.20 7.98
N LEU A 125 3.85 8.94 9.19
CA LEU A 125 3.53 7.59 9.64
C LEU A 125 2.08 7.27 9.26
N GLN A 126 1.91 6.31 8.37
CA GLN A 126 0.63 5.82 7.90
C GLN A 126 0.25 4.56 8.68
N VAL A 127 -0.95 4.54 9.25
CA VAL A 127 -1.43 3.43 10.07
C VAL A 127 -2.67 2.83 9.45
N SER A 128 -2.62 1.55 9.13
CA SER A 128 -3.78 0.81 8.60
C SER A 128 -4.86 0.70 9.67
N VAL A 129 -6.06 1.16 9.33
CA VAL A 129 -7.25 1.09 10.20
C VAL A 129 -8.41 0.58 9.36
N ASP A 130 -8.62 -0.72 9.35
CA ASP A 130 -9.66 -1.33 8.55
C ASP A 130 -10.17 -2.64 9.18
N PHE A 131 -11.32 -3.07 8.70
CA PHE A 131 -11.99 -4.26 9.21
C PHE A 131 -11.08 -5.51 9.23
N PHE A 132 -10.30 -5.72 8.18
CA PHE A 132 -9.51 -6.95 8.03
C PHE A 132 -8.29 -7.00 8.95
N HIS A 133 -7.70 -5.86 9.28
CA HIS A 133 -6.63 -5.79 10.27
C HIS A 133 -7.13 -6.02 11.70
N GLN A 134 -8.39 -5.68 11.99
CA GLN A 134 -9.00 -5.83 13.30
C GLN A 134 -9.99 -7.01 13.40
N GLU A 135 -10.17 -7.80 12.34
CA GLU A 135 -11.10 -8.92 12.38
C GLU A 135 -10.72 -9.98 13.44
N VAL A 136 -11.73 -10.67 13.92
CA VAL A 136 -11.55 -11.77 14.85
C VAL A 136 -11.26 -13.03 14.05
N VAL A 137 -10.08 -13.60 14.24
CA VAL A 137 -9.63 -14.84 13.59
C VAL A 137 -9.53 -15.98 14.59
N SER A 138 -9.69 -17.20 14.11
CA SER A 138 -9.43 -18.40 14.91
C SER A 138 -7.94 -18.72 14.84
N SER A 139 -7.28 -18.81 15.99
CA SER A 139 -5.91 -19.31 16.09
C SER A 139 -5.85 -20.84 15.95
N GLU A 140 -4.66 -21.40 15.72
CA GLU A 140 -4.46 -22.86 15.58
C GLU A 140 -4.97 -23.67 16.78
N ASP A 141 -4.94 -23.08 17.97
CA ASP A 141 -5.48 -23.68 19.20
C ASP A 141 -7.01 -23.53 19.33
N GLY A 142 -7.68 -23.04 18.28
CA GLY A 142 -9.14 -22.84 18.23
C GLY A 142 -9.66 -21.64 19.04
N LYS A 143 -8.79 -20.82 19.61
CA LYS A 143 -9.20 -19.60 20.29
C LYS A 143 -9.45 -18.47 19.32
N LEU A 144 -10.48 -17.68 19.59
CA LEU A 144 -10.75 -16.45 18.86
C LEU A 144 -9.82 -15.34 19.34
N ARG A 145 -9.18 -14.64 18.40
CA ARG A 145 -8.36 -13.46 18.69
C ARG A 145 -8.61 -12.38 17.65
N GLU A 146 -8.42 -11.13 18.02
CA GLU A 146 -8.30 -10.04 17.04
C GLU A 146 -6.97 -10.18 16.31
N ALA A 147 -6.96 -10.07 14.99
CA ALA A 147 -5.75 -10.13 14.19
C ALA A 147 -4.75 -9.05 14.65
N ILE A 148 -5.23 -7.80 14.74
CA ILE A 148 -4.51 -6.70 15.41
C ILE A 148 -5.49 -6.06 16.40
N PRO A 149 -5.25 -6.19 17.70
CA PRO A 149 -6.15 -5.61 18.70
C PRO A 149 -6.33 -4.11 18.53
N VAL A 150 -7.56 -3.62 18.53
CA VAL A 150 -7.88 -2.19 18.44
C VAL A 150 -7.16 -1.38 19.51
N LYS A 151 -6.91 -1.96 20.69
CA LYS A 151 -6.11 -1.33 21.76
C LYS A 151 -4.70 -0.97 21.32
N ASN A 152 -4.10 -1.72 20.38
CA ASN A 152 -2.75 -1.42 19.87
C ASN A 152 -2.78 -0.10 19.06
N LEU A 153 -3.78 0.06 18.19
CA LEU A 153 -4.00 1.30 17.44
C LEU A 153 -4.26 2.47 18.38
N ALA A 154 -5.09 2.26 19.41
CA ALA A 154 -5.35 3.30 20.40
C ALA A 154 -4.09 3.66 21.22
N ASN A 155 -3.23 2.70 21.59
CA ASN A 155 -1.93 2.97 22.21
C ASN A 155 -1.04 3.83 21.31
N LEU A 156 -0.98 3.48 20.02
CA LEU A 156 -0.18 4.19 19.04
C LEU A 156 -0.68 5.63 18.88
N VAL A 157 -1.98 5.82 18.62
CA VAL A 157 -2.59 7.15 18.45
C VAL A 157 -2.41 7.98 19.71
N GLU A 158 -2.67 7.44 20.90
CA GLU A 158 -2.51 8.15 22.16
C GLU A 158 -1.04 8.56 22.41
N ALA A 159 -0.08 7.66 22.18
CA ALA A 159 1.34 7.97 22.33
C ALA A 159 1.78 9.09 21.37
N MET A 160 1.35 9.03 20.11
CA MET A 160 1.65 10.08 19.14
C MET A 160 1.02 11.42 19.50
N LEU A 161 -0.22 11.45 19.98
CA LEU A 161 -0.90 12.68 20.39
C LEU A 161 -0.21 13.37 21.58
N ARG A 162 0.20 12.58 22.56
CA ARG A 162 0.73 13.10 23.83
C ARG A 162 2.22 13.42 23.79
N GLU A 163 3.02 12.63 23.10
CA GLU A 163 4.46 12.57 23.33
C GLU A 163 5.32 12.69 22.05
N CYS A 164 4.72 12.63 20.86
CA CYS A 164 5.45 12.58 19.61
C CYS A 164 5.05 13.74 18.70
N SER A 165 6.01 14.33 17.96
CA SER A 165 5.74 15.42 17.02
C SER A 165 5.53 14.94 15.57
N LEU A 166 5.59 13.64 15.32
CA LEU A 166 5.38 13.08 13.99
C LEU A 166 3.96 13.32 13.47
N GLU A 167 3.82 13.42 12.16
CA GLU A 167 2.53 13.45 11.48
C GLU A 167 1.93 12.04 11.45
N ILE A 168 0.66 11.94 11.83
CA ILE A 168 -0.10 10.70 11.77
C ILE A 168 -1.07 10.76 10.59
N CYS A 169 -1.05 9.74 9.77
CA CYS A 169 -2.07 9.47 8.77
C CYS A 169 -2.73 8.11 9.08
N LEU A 170 -4.00 8.10 9.39
CA LEU A 170 -4.78 6.88 9.52
C LEU A 170 -5.35 6.53 8.14
N LEU A 171 -5.22 5.27 7.75
CA LEU A 171 -5.64 4.75 6.45
C LEU A 171 -6.85 3.81 6.61
N PRO A 172 -8.07 4.32 6.80
CA PRO A 172 -9.25 3.48 6.75
C PRO A 172 -9.50 2.98 5.32
N LYS A 173 -9.95 1.74 5.19
CA LYS A 173 -10.32 1.14 3.91
C LYS A 173 -11.83 1.14 3.74
N TYR A 174 -12.31 1.49 2.54
CA TYR A 174 -13.71 1.27 2.20
C TYR A 174 -14.01 -0.23 2.11
N THR A 175 -14.98 -0.66 2.88
CA THR A 175 -15.57 -1.99 2.78
C THR A 175 -17.08 -1.86 2.73
N ARG A 176 -17.81 -2.93 2.46
CA ARG A 176 -19.27 -2.97 2.58
C ARG A 176 -19.74 -2.96 4.04
N TYR A 177 -18.85 -3.16 4.98
CA TYR A 177 -19.12 -3.14 6.41
C TYR A 177 -19.08 -1.70 6.94
N GLU A 178 -19.39 -1.52 8.22
CA GLU A 178 -19.32 -0.23 8.90
C GLU A 178 -17.96 0.44 8.77
N ASP A 179 -17.92 1.75 8.99
CA ASP A 179 -16.68 2.52 9.00
C ASP A 179 -15.69 1.89 9.99
N PRO A 180 -14.51 1.45 9.51
CA PRO A 180 -13.52 0.75 10.33
C PRO A 180 -12.99 1.57 11.50
N LEU A 181 -13.20 2.89 11.47
CA LEU A 181 -12.83 3.78 12.58
C LEU A 181 -13.71 3.63 13.81
N VAL A 182 -14.93 3.09 13.72
CA VAL A 182 -15.90 3.06 14.83
C VAL A 182 -15.28 2.44 16.08
N TYR A 183 -14.63 1.30 15.96
CA TYR A 183 -14.01 0.62 17.10
C TYR A 183 -12.83 1.41 17.69
N LEU A 184 -12.00 2.02 16.82
CA LEU A 184 -10.88 2.85 17.28
C LEU A 184 -11.39 4.11 17.99
N LEU A 185 -12.42 4.78 17.45
CA LEU A 185 -13.02 5.95 18.07
C LEU A 185 -13.62 5.62 19.43
N ALA A 186 -14.36 4.52 19.55
CA ALA A 186 -14.94 4.06 20.82
C ALA A 186 -13.84 3.75 21.88
N GLU A 187 -12.74 3.10 21.48
CA GLU A 187 -11.63 2.84 22.39
C GLU A 187 -10.91 4.13 22.82
N LEU A 188 -10.74 5.10 21.91
CA LEU A 188 -10.18 6.41 22.24
C LEU A 188 -11.09 7.21 23.20
N GLU A 189 -12.40 7.17 22.99
CA GLU A 189 -13.39 7.77 23.91
C GLU A 189 -13.32 7.14 25.30
N ARG A 190 -13.27 5.81 25.39
CA ARG A 190 -13.11 5.08 26.66
C ARG A 190 -11.85 5.50 27.42
N ARG A 191 -10.82 6.00 26.71
CA ARG A 191 -9.57 6.57 27.28
C ARG A 191 -9.66 8.05 27.59
N GLY A 192 -10.81 8.68 27.37
CA GLY A 192 -11.02 10.10 27.63
C GLY A 192 -10.42 11.04 26.61
N LEU A 193 -10.20 10.59 25.37
CA LEU A 193 -9.61 11.39 24.31
C LEU A 193 -10.61 12.18 23.44
N SER A 194 -11.91 11.90 23.55
CA SER A 194 -12.99 12.61 22.83
C SER A 194 -12.69 12.90 21.35
N PRO A 195 -12.51 11.88 20.51
CA PRO A 195 -12.18 12.07 19.10
C PRO A 195 -13.38 12.63 18.31
N ARG A 196 -13.11 13.54 17.36
CA ARG A 196 -14.14 14.10 16.44
C ARG A 196 -13.61 14.13 15.02
N ILE A 197 -14.40 13.62 14.06
CA ILE A 197 -14.08 13.73 12.64
C ILE A 197 -14.52 15.12 12.14
N THR A 198 -13.56 15.89 11.67
CA THR A 198 -13.73 17.25 11.19
C THR A 198 -13.19 17.42 9.78
N ARG A 199 -13.56 18.52 9.11
CA ARG A 199 -13.03 18.90 7.78
C ARG A 199 -13.12 17.75 6.78
N LYS A 200 -14.30 17.21 6.56
CA LYS A 200 -14.59 16.11 5.62
C LYS A 200 -14.53 16.61 4.17
N PHE A 201 -13.77 15.92 3.32
CA PHE A 201 -13.65 16.19 1.90
C PHE A 201 -14.16 14.98 1.11
N TYR A 202 -15.24 15.18 0.37
CA TYR A 202 -15.87 14.16 -0.45
C TYR A 202 -15.51 14.34 -1.92
N ASN A 203 -15.40 13.23 -2.65
CA ASN A 203 -15.37 13.27 -4.11
C ASN A 203 -16.80 13.17 -4.63
N PRO A 204 -17.36 14.24 -5.26
CA PRO A 204 -18.73 14.21 -5.75
C PRO A 204 -18.95 13.23 -6.92
N ASN A 205 -17.88 12.93 -7.65
CA ASN A 205 -17.91 12.05 -8.82
C ASN A 205 -17.62 10.58 -8.48
N LEU A 206 -17.29 10.30 -7.22
CA LEU A 206 -16.97 8.96 -6.75
C LEU A 206 -18.00 8.54 -5.71
N ARG A 207 -18.72 7.47 -6.01
CA ARG A 207 -19.70 6.89 -5.10
C ARG A 207 -19.21 5.54 -4.58
N VAL A 208 -19.52 5.26 -3.33
CA VAL A 208 -19.27 3.98 -2.69
C VAL A 208 -20.59 3.37 -2.26
N SER A 209 -20.77 2.12 -2.60
CA SER A 209 -21.93 1.36 -2.16
C SER A 209 -21.70 0.82 -0.75
N VAL A 210 -22.63 1.05 0.13
CA VAL A 210 -22.58 0.62 1.53
C VAL A 210 -23.80 -0.26 1.82
N LEU A 211 -23.59 -1.34 2.54
CA LEU A 211 -24.70 -2.11 3.11
C LEU A 211 -25.18 -1.39 4.37
N GLY A 212 -26.46 -1.06 4.40
CA GLY A 212 -27.14 -0.57 5.58
C GLY A 212 -28.24 -1.54 6.02
N ASP A 213 -28.88 -1.24 7.13
CA ASP A 213 -30.01 -2.05 7.64
C ASP A 213 -31.17 -2.14 6.63
N ASP A 214 -31.36 -1.09 5.84
CA ASP A 214 -32.42 -0.98 4.82
C ASP A 214 -32.00 -1.47 3.43
N GLY A 215 -30.81 -2.08 3.30
CA GLY A 215 -30.27 -2.55 2.04
C GLY A 215 -29.07 -1.73 1.53
N LYS A 216 -28.74 -1.91 0.26
CA LYS A 216 -27.59 -1.26 -0.36
C LYS A 216 -27.91 0.18 -0.78
N PHE A 217 -27.10 1.14 -0.37
CA PHE A 217 -27.20 2.54 -0.80
C PHE A 217 -25.84 3.11 -1.21
N ASP A 218 -25.86 4.09 -2.10
CA ASP A 218 -24.68 4.77 -2.59
C ASP A 218 -24.51 6.13 -1.93
N LYS A 219 -23.30 6.41 -1.45
CA LYS A 219 -22.93 7.71 -0.89
C LYS A 219 -21.69 8.27 -1.57
N PRO A 220 -21.49 9.61 -1.58
CA PRO A 220 -20.22 10.18 -2.02
C PRO A 220 -19.05 9.63 -1.22
N ALA A 221 -17.94 9.29 -1.90
CA ALA A 221 -16.74 8.77 -1.25
C ALA A 221 -16.09 9.87 -0.39
N LEU A 222 -15.87 9.59 0.88
CA LEU A 222 -15.08 10.43 1.77
C LEU A 222 -13.60 10.15 1.49
N LEU A 223 -12.91 11.08 0.83
CA LEU A 223 -11.50 10.89 0.48
C LEU A 223 -10.57 11.16 1.64
N LYS A 224 -10.82 12.25 2.38
CA LYS A 224 -9.98 12.68 3.48
C LYS A 224 -10.77 13.45 4.52
N ALA A 225 -10.30 13.37 5.76
CA ALA A 225 -10.81 14.13 6.89
C ALA A 225 -9.71 14.36 7.92
N TYR A 226 -10.05 15.02 9.00
CA TYR A 226 -9.16 15.17 10.16
C TYR A 226 -9.84 14.61 11.40
N LEU A 227 -9.08 13.87 12.20
CA LEU A 227 -9.47 13.42 13.52
C LEU A 227 -8.90 14.41 14.53
N SER A 228 -9.77 15.18 15.15
CA SER A 228 -9.42 16.19 16.15
C SER A 228 -9.75 15.66 17.55
N PHE A 229 -9.04 16.16 18.55
CA PHE A 229 -9.18 15.75 19.94
C PHE A 229 -9.32 16.97 20.84
N ASP A 230 -10.31 16.98 21.72
CA ASP A 230 -10.56 18.15 22.61
C ASP A 230 -9.38 18.42 23.55
N SER A 231 -8.64 17.39 23.94
CA SER A 231 -7.51 17.45 24.88
C SER A 231 -6.15 17.73 24.23
N ALA A 232 -6.06 17.74 22.90
CA ALA A 232 -4.80 17.88 22.18
C ALA A 232 -4.91 18.89 21.05
N LYS A 233 -3.89 19.76 20.90
CA LYS A 233 -3.78 20.69 19.75
C LYS A 233 -3.47 19.97 18.45
N LYS A 234 -3.14 18.68 18.49
CA LYS A 234 -2.78 17.87 17.34
C LYS A 234 -4.00 17.23 16.72
N GLN A 235 -3.89 17.00 15.43
CA GLN A 235 -4.89 16.29 14.63
C GLN A 235 -4.22 15.10 13.94
N ALA A 236 -4.95 14.00 13.79
CA ALA A 236 -4.56 12.94 12.87
C ALA A 236 -5.23 13.16 11.51
N PHE A 237 -4.51 12.90 10.44
CA PHE A 237 -5.07 12.93 9.10
C PHE A 237 -5.74 11.59 8.80
N LEU A 238 -6.91 11.62 8.17
CA LEU A 238 -7.61 10.43 7.70
C LEU A 238 -7.56 10.43 6.18
N LEU A 239 -7.00 9.37 5.59
CA LEU A 239 -6.99 9.16 4.15
C LEU A 239 -7.72 7.85 3.84
N TYR A 240 -8.94 7.95 3.30
CA TYR A 240 -9.75 6.81 2.93
C TYR A 240 -9.29 6.23 1.60
N THR A 241 -9.08 4.91 1.57
CA THR A 241 -8.68 4.18 0.36
C THR A 241 -9.59 2.97 0.13
N ALA A 242 -9.72 2.55 -1.12
CA ALA A 242 -10.42 1.31 -1.44
C ALA A 242 -9.54 0.08 -1.11
N VAL A 243 -10.19 -1.05 -0.90
CA VAL A 243 -9.51 -2.36 -0.95
C VAL A 243 -9.38 -2.73 -2.42
N GLU A 244 -8.19 -3.00 -2.87
CA GLU A 244 -7.92 -3.42 -4.24
C GLU A 244 -8.09 -4.95 -4.37
N GLY A 245 -8.76 -5.39 -5.41
CA GLY A 245 -9.05 -6.81 -5.65
C GLY A 245 -7.87 -7.59 -6.23
N ILE A 246 -6.67 -7.46 -5.65
CA ILE A 246 -5.41 -8.09 -6.07
C ILE A 246 -4.85 -8.89 -4.91
N GLY A 247 -4.01 -9.88 -5.19
CA GLY A 247 -3.41 -10.73 -4.16
C GLY A 247 -4.49 -11.42 -3.32
N GLY A 248 -4.32 -11.44 -1.99
CA GLY A 248 -5.31 -12.01 -1.07
C GLY A 248 -6.69 -11.37 -1.16
N ALA A 249 -6.78 -10.09 -1.52
CA ALA A 249 -8.05 -9.40 -1.67
C ALA A 249 -8.87 -9.88 -2.87
N SER A 250 -8.27 -10.55 -3.85
CA SER A 250 -9.00 -11.08 -5.02
C SER A 250 -10.07 -12.12 -4.64
N ILE A 251 -9.88 -12.83 -3.53
CA ILE A 251 -10.84 -13.81 -3.01
C ILE A 251 -12.01 -13.17 -2.24
N LEU A 252 -11.92 -11.88 -1.94
CA LEU A 252 -12.90 -11.12 -1.15
C LEU A 252 -13.88 -10.36 -2.04
N GLU A 253 -14.25 -10.88 -3.21
CA GLU A 253 -15.06 -10.21 -4.24
C GLU A 253 -16.30 -9.48 -3.73
N PHE A 254 -16.91 -9.97 -2.65
CA PHE A 254 -18.13 -9.40 -2.06
C PHE A 254 -17.87 -8.48 -0.86
N GLU A 255 -16.63 -8.39 -0.40
CA GLU A 255 -16.30 -7.73 0.86
C GLU A 255 -15.63 -6.37 0.69
N TYR A 256 -15.23 -5.99 -0.53
CA TYR A 256 -14.61 -4.70 -0.81
C TYR A 256 -15.48 -3.77 -1.65
N GLN A 257 -15.26 -2.47 -1.52
CA GLN A 257 -15.89 -1.46 -2.36
C GLN A 257 -15.21 -1.42 -3.72
N THR A 258 -15.98 -1.40 -4.77
CA THR A 258 -15.47 -1.45 -6.15
C THR A 258 -15.89 -0.20 -6.92
N PHE A 259 -15.07 0.16 -7.88
CA PHE A 259 -15.39 1.17 -8.90
C PHE A 259 -15.83 0.46 -10.20
N LYS A 260 -16.75 -0.50 -10.08
CA LYS A 260 -17.19 -1.38 -11.17
C LYS A 260 -17.66 -0.63 -12.41
N ASP A 261 -18.36 0.48 -12.22
CA ASP A 261 -18.85 1.27 -13.35
C ASP A 261 -17.70 1.80 -14.21
N ARG A 262 -16.63 2.29 -13.58
CA ARG A 262 -15.42 2.72 -14.29
C ARG A 262 -14.67 1.56 -14.96
N THR A 263 -14.66 0.39 -14.34
CA THR A 263 -14.08 -0.81 -14.94
C THR A 263 -14.87 -1.27 -16.14
N ALA A 264 -16.20 -1.31 -16.05
CA ALA A 264 -17.07 -1.64 -17.16
C ALA A 264 -16.90 -0.64 -18.33
N GLU A 265 -16.89 0.66 -18.05
CA GLU A 265 -16.56 1.68 -19.04
C GLU A 265 -15.20 1.46 -19.71
N PHE A 266 -14.16 1.18 -18.92
CA PHE A 266 -12.83 0.92 -19.43
C PHE A 266 -12.79 -0.32 -20.34
N LEU A 267 -13.53 -1.38 -20.00
CA LEU A 267 -13.58 -2.59 -20.81
C LEU A 267 -14.29 -2.37 -22.16
N GLU A 268 -15.23 -1.45 -22.24
CA GLU A 268 -15.94 -1.08 -23.49
C GLU A 268 -15.17 -0.07 -24.35
N GLN A 269 -14.27 0.71 -23.77
CA GLN A 269 -13.55 1.75 -24.50
C GLN A 269 -12.45 1.17 -25.41
N GLU A 270 -12.40 1.57 -26.67
CA GLU A 270 -11.28 1.30 -27.58
C GLU A 270 -10.04 2.12 -27.23
N LYS A 271 -10.23 3.31 -26.66
CA LYS A 271 -9.18 4.22 -26.18
C LYS A 271 -9.61 4.77 -24.84
N GLY A 272 -8.72 4.77 -23.86
CA GLY A 272 -9.04 5.13 -22.49
C GLY A 272 -8.03 6.05 -21.82
N GLU A 273 -8.21 6.23 -20.52
CA GLU A 273 -7.34 7.02 -19.64
C GLU A 273 -5.93 6.43 -19.58
N ARG A 274 -4.95 7.29 -19.34
CA ARG A 274 -3.55 6.92 -19.05
C ARG A 274 -3.46 6.50 -17.58
N PHE A 275 -2.68 5.47 -17.32
CA PHE A 275 -2.27 5.13 -15.97
C PHE A 275 -0.78 5.43 -15.83
N PRO A 276 -0.39 6.57 -15.25
CA PRO A 276 1.02 6.83 -15.05
C PRO A 276 1.61 5.69 -14.22
N LEU A 277 2.74 5.16 -14.64
CA LEU A 277 3.51 4.23 -13.80
C LEU A 277 3.84 4.97 -12.51
N MET A 278 3.22 4.55 -11.38
CA MET A 278 3.31 5.32 -10.15
C MET A 278 4.65 5.16 -9.46
N GLY A 279 5.35 4.06 -9.65
CA GLY A 279 6.64 3.84 -9.02
C GLY A 279 7.28 2.50 -9.32
N LEU A 280 8.40 2.25 -8.65
CA LEU A 280 9.05 0.96 -8.58
C LEU A 280 9.03 0.47 -7.13
N GLU A 281 9.05 -0.81 -6.91
CA GLU A 281 9.12 -1.43 -5.60
C GLU A 281 10.36 -2.31 -5.49
N VAL A 282 11.10 -2.14 -4.41
CA VAL A 282 12.34 -2.86 -4.12
C VAL A 282 12.12 -3.73 -2.90
N SER A 283 12.18 -5.05 -3.09
CA SER A 283 12.06 -6.03 -2.01
C SER A 283 13.34 -6.14 -1.17
N ASP A 284 13.22 -6.81 -0.03
CA ASP A 284 14.35 -6.97 0.91
C ASP A 284 15.47 -7.87 0.37
N ASP A 285 15.24 -8.65 -0.69
CA ASP A 285 16.21 -9.44 -1.43
C ASP A 285 16.78 -8.72 -2.68
N GLY A 286 16.39 -7.46 -2.89
CA GLY A 286 16.89 -6.62 -3.98
C GLY A 286 16.14 -6.72 -5.30
N ASN A 287 15.12 -7.56 -5.40
CA ASN A 287 14.29 -7.61 -6.61
C ASN A 287 13.51 -6.30 -6.79
N VAL A 288 13.38 -5.87 -8.04
CA VAL A 288 12.66 -4.67 -8.42
C VAL A 288 11.42 -5.04 -9.22
N TYR A 289 10.30 -4.48 -8.84
CA TYR A 289 8.98 -4.74 -9.44
C TYR A 289 8.35 -3.45 -9.94
N PRO A 290 7.52 -3.49 -11.00
CA PRO A 290 6.78 -2.32 -11.47
C PRO A 290 5.52 -2.08 -10.64
N GLY A 291 5.20 -0.80 -10.43
CA GLY A 291 3.96 -0.39 -9.75
C GLY A 291 3.98 -0.59 -8.24
N ALA A 292 2.84 -0.32 -7.64
CA ALA A 292 2.65 -0.50 -6.20
C ALA A 292 2.06 -1.90 -5.93
N HIS A 293 2.81 -2.75 -5.27
CA HIS A 293 2.33 -3.93 -4.52
C HIS A 293 1.68 -5.09 -5.28
N ALA A 294 1.61 -5.10 -6.61
CA ALA A 294 0.70 -6.02 -7.28
C ALA A 294 1.32 -6.94 -8.32
N LEU A 295 2.52 -6.68 -8.79
CA LEU A 295 3.11 -7.42 -9.90
C LEU A 295 4.38 -8.16 -9.50
N TYR A 296 4.34 -8.89 -8.39
CA TYR A 296 5.49 -9.69 -7.91
C TYR A 296 5.87 -10.85 -8.83
N SER A 297 5.04 -11.21 -9.79
CA SER A 297 5.39 -12.14 -10.86
C SER A 297 6.27 -11.50 -11.93
N TRP A 298 6.40 -10.16 -11.97
CA TRP A 298 7.15 -9.44 -12.98
C TRP A 298 8.38 -8.72 -12.38
N CYS A 299 9.44 -9.48 -12.15
CA CYS A 299 10.72 -8.93 -11.70
C CYS A 299 11.44 -8.22 -12.86
N LEU A 300 11.79 -6.97 -12.67
CA LEU A 300 12.50 -6.12 -13.64
C LEU A 300 14.01 -6.26 -13.55
N GLY A 301 14.52 -6.78 -12.46
CA GLY A 301 15.94 -6.98 -12.18
C GLY A 301 16.23 -7.05 -10.69
N ASN A 302 17.52 -7.24 -10.32
CA ASN A 302 17.92 -7.34 -8.94
C ASN A 302 19.09 -6.38 -8.63
N LEU A 303 18.98 -5.60 -7.56
CA LEU A 303 19.96 -4.56 -7.18
C LEU A 303 21.30 -5.11 -6.66
N LEU A 304 21.42 -6.41 -6.50
CA LEU A 304 22.73 -7.05 -6.25
C LEU A 304 23.49 -7.31 -7.55
N GLU A 305 22.80 -7.36 -8.70
CA GLU A 305 23.34 -7.68 -10.01
C GLU A 305 23.45 -6.45 -10.93
N THR A 306 22.52 -5.49 -10.79
CA THR A 306 22.44 -4.30 -11.63
C THR A 306 22.06 -3.07 -10.78
N THR A 307 22.14 -1.88 -11.36
CA THR A 307 21.75 -0.64 -10.68
C THR A 307 20.31 -0.28 -10.95
N LEU A 308 19.67 0.46 -10.02
CA LEU A 308 18.31 0.95 -10.22
C LEU A 308 18.23 1.94 -11.39
N GLU A 309 19.29 2.67 -11.66
CA GLU A 309 19.44 3.55 -12.81
C GLU A 309 19.37 2.77 -14.13
N GLU A 310 20.07 1.64 -14.22
CA GLU A 310 20.06 0.77 -15.41
C GLU A 310 18.68 0.14 -15.62
N ILE A 311 18.07 -0.36 -14.54
CA ILE A 311 16.71 -0.87 -14.61
C ILE A 311 15.76 0.22 -15.10
N ALA A 312 15.76 1.40 -14.47
CA ALA A 312 14.88 2.49 -14.87
C ALA A 312 15.09 2.94 -16.33
N ALA A 313 16.35 2.99 -16.79
CA ALA A 313 16.67 3.31 -18.17
C ALA A 313 16.12 2.26 -19.16
N SER A 314 16.15 0.97 -18.81
CA SER A 314 15.59 -0.09 -19.66
C SER A 314 14.08 0.03 -19.82
N LEU A 315 13.37 0.52 -18.80
CA LEU A 315 11.92 0.68 -18.84
C LEU A 315 11.43 1.74 -19.85
N GLU A 316 12.28 2.70 -20.19
CA GLU A 316 11.94 3.75 -21.18
C GLU A 316 11.75 3.17 -22.59
N TYR A 317 12.30 1.99 -22.84
CA TYR A 317 12.24 1.30 -24.12
C TYR A 317 11.40 0.02 -24.07
N ASP A 318 10.89 -0.38 -22.90
CA ASP A 318 10.03 -1.55 -22.75
C ASP A 318 8.63 -1.26 -23.31
N PRO A 319 8.19 -1.96 -24.38
CA PRO A 319 6.90 -1.68 -25.02
C PRO A 319 5.72 -1.91 -24.09
N LEU A 320 5.83 -2.86 -23.14
CA LEU A 320 4.76 -3.15 -22.18
C LEU A 320 4.67 -2.06 -21.11
N ILE A 321 5.79 -1.57 -20.61
CA ILE A 321 5.84 -0.44 -19.65
C ILE A 321 5.30 0.83 -20.29
N ILE A 322 5.69 1.11 -21.53
CA ILE A 322 5.17 2.26 -22.29
C ILE A 322 3.66 2.14 -22.48
N ALA A 323 3.18 0.94 -22.85
CA ALA A 323 1.75 0.70 -22.99
C ALA A 323 1.02 0.81 -21.66
N LEU A 324 1.57 0.30 -20.55
CA LEU A 324 0.99 0.41 -19.21
C LEU A 324 0.83 1.90 -18.80
N ALA A 325 1.82 2.72 -19.06
CA ALA A 325 1.81 4.13 -18.69
C ALA A 325 0.91 4.99 -19.59
N GLU A 326 0.98 4.78 -20.91
CA GLU A 326 0.36 5.69 -21.88
C GLU A 326 -0.87 5.13 -22.58
N HIS A 327 -0.94 3.81 -22.74
CA HIS A 327 -1.94 3.13 -23.56
C HIS A 327 -2.46 1.83 -22.93
N PRO A 328 -2.88 1.81 -21.64
CA PRO A 328 -3.28 0.57 -20.96
C PRO A 328 -4.43 -0.16 -21.65
N TRP A 329 -5.27 0.57 -22.39
CA TRP A 329 -6.32 -0.01 -23.22
C TRP A 329 -5.78 -0.92 -24.35
N LYS A 330 -4.55 -0.71 -24.85
CA LYS A 330 -3.91 -1.64 -25.81
C LYS A 330 -3.63 -2.99 -25.15
N ILE A 331 -3.11 -2.98 -23.91
CA ILE A 331 -2.88 -4.21 -23.14
C ILE A 331 -4.19 -4.99 -23.01
N LYS A 332 -5.26 -4.31 -22.60
CA LYS A 332 -6.59 -4.90 -22.47
C LYS A 332 -7.09 -5.49 -23.82
N ASN A 333 -7.00 -4.72 -24.90
CA ASN A 333 -7.50 -5.16 -26.21
C ASN A 333 -6.76 -6.41 -26.70
N ILE A 334 -5.43 -6.42 -26.67
CA ILE A 334 -4.62 -7.57 -27.03
C ILE A 334 -4.96 -8.78 -26.15
N ALA A 335 -5.12 -8.57 -24.83
CA ALA A 335 -5.48 -9.64 -23.92
C ALA A 335 -6.85 -10.25 -24.24
N LEU A 336 -7.86 -9.42 -24.52
CA LEU A 336 -9.22 -9.86 -24.84
C LEU A 336 -9.34 -10.48 -26.25
N GLU A 337 -8.48 -10.10 -27.19
CA GLU A 337 -8.37 -10.79 -28.48
C GLU A 337 -7.76 -12.18 -28.32
N ALA A 338 -6.71 -12.31 -27.48
CA ALA A 338 -6.05 -13.60 -27.23
C ALA A 338 -6.89 -14.54 -26.35
N LYS A 339 -7.58 -14.01 -25.35
CA LYS A 339 -8.36 -14.75 -24.36
C LYS A 339 -9.70 -14.03 -24.07
N PRO A 340 -10.71 -14.14 -24.94
CA PRO A 340 -12.01 -13.47 -24.78
C PRO A 340 -12.73 -13.82 -23.47
N GLU A 341 -12.51 -15.02 -22.93
CA GLU A 341 -13.08 -15.51 -21.68
C GLU A 341 -12.66 -14.72 -20.45
N LEU A 342 -11.53 -13.99 -20.52
CA LEU A 342 -11.08 -13.11 -19.42
C LEU A 342 -12.06 -11.96 -19.13
N ARG A 343 -12.89 -11.56 -20.10
CA ARG A 343 -13.81 -10.42 -19.93
C ARG A 343 -14.63 -10.54 -18.65
N GLY A 344 -15.25 -11.68 -18.40
CA GLY A 344 -16.09 -11.91 -17.22
C GLY A 344 -15.31 -11.82 -15.88
N GLU A 345 -14.03 -12.13 -15.90
CA GLU A 345 -13.14 -11.97 -14.75
C GLU A 345 -12.73 -10.50 -14.55
N LEU A 346 -12.37 -9.82 -15.64
CA LEU A 346 -11.97 -8.42 -15.61
C LEU A 346 -13.12 -7.48 -15.18
N GLU A 347 -14.37 -7.81 -15.54
CA GLU A 347 -15.56 -7.06 -15.09
C GLU A 347 -15.74 -7.08 -13.57
N LYS A 348 -15.16 -8.06 -12.89
CA LYS A 348 -15.18 -8.15 -11.43
C LYS A 348 -14.07 -7.32 -10.77
N ALA A 349 -13.12 -6.80 -11.53
CA ALA A 349 -12.01 -6.01 -10.99
C ALA A 349 -12.50 -4.72 -10.32
N SER A 350 -11.88 -4.35 -9.22
CA SER A 350 -12.26 -3.19 -8.41
C SER A 350 -11.97 -1.85 -9.10
N SER A 351 -11.09 -1.83 -10.08
CA SER A 351 -10.76 -0.65 -10.88
C SER A 351 -10.13 -1.05 -12.23
N PRO A 352 -10.07 -0.14 -13.21
CA PRO A 352 -9.36 -0.37 -14.47
C PRO A 352 -7.89 -0.80 -14.29
N LEU A 353 -7.19 -0.21 -13.35
CA LEU A 353 -5.79 -0.56 -13.05
C LEU A 353 -5.67 -1.99 -12.53
N VAL A 354 -6.58 -2.41 -11.64
CA VAL A 354 -6.66 -3.80 -11.14
C VAL A 354 -6.94 -4.77 -12.28
N ALA A 355 -7.81 -4.42 -13.22
CA ALA A 355 -8.07 -5.24 -14.40
C ALA A 355 -6.80 -5.45 -15.24
N ILE A 356 -6.01 -4.39 -15.47
CA ILE A 356 -4.72 -4.50 -16.16
C ILE A 356 -3.74 -5.37 -15.38
N TYR A 357 -3.64 -5.21 -14.07
CA TYR A 357 -2.74 -6.03 -13.26
C TYR A 357 -3.11 -7.51 -13.30
N LYS A 358 -4.40 -7.87 -13.26
CA LYS A 358 -4.85 -9.26 -13.45
C LYS A 358 -4.42 -9.84 -14.79
N ILE A 359 -4.44 -9.04 -15.86
CA ILE A 359 -3.91 -9.47 -17.18
C ILE A 359 -2.41 -9.75 -17.10
N LEU A 360 -1.66 -8.87 -16.43
CA LEU A 360 -0.20 -8.93 -16.36
C LEU A 360 0.34 -9.95 -15.34
N GLU A 361 -0.49 -10.48 -14.45
CA GLU A 361 -0.15 -11.61 -13.56
C GLU A 361 0.10 -12.92 -14.32
N ASP A 362 -0.53 -13.12 -15.49
CA ASP A 362 -0.31 -14.28 -16.34
C ASP A 362 0.96 -14.09 -17.19
N ASP A 363 2.04 -14.79 -16.84
CA ASP A 363 3.35 -14.68 -17.49
C ASP A 363 3.30 -14.96 -19.00
N ALA A 364 2.51 -15.96 -19.42
CA ALA A 364 2.39 -16.32 -20.83
C ALA A 364 1.64 -15.24 -21.61
N LEU A 365 0.58 -14.71 -21.03
CA LEU A 365 -0.18 -13.61 -21.63
C LEU A 365 0.63 -12.32 -21.65
N ARG A 366 1.37 -12.03 -20.58
CA ARG A 366 2.27 -10.88 -20.54
C ARG A 366 3.33 -10.93 -21.64
N LEU A 367 3.96 -12.08 -21.83
CA LEU A 367 4.95 -12.28 -22.91
C LEU A 367 4.31 -12.10 -24.29
N TYR A 368 3.12 -12.66 -24.51
CA TYR A 368 2.38 -12.51 -25.76
C TYR A 368 2.08 -11.02 -26.03
N ILE A 369 1.53 -10.31 -25.06
CA ILE A 369 1.20 -8.89 -25.19
C ILE A 369 2.46 -8.07 -25.51
N THR A 370 3.61 -8.37 -24.86
CA THR A 370 4.87 -7.68 -25.13
C THR A 370 5.31 -7.83 -26.57
N LYS A 371 5.20 -9.03 -27.15
CA LYS A 371 5.53 -9.29 -28.55
C LYS A 371 4.62 -8.52 -29.51
N GLU A 372 3.30 -8.59 -29.29
CA GLU A 372 2.32 -7.85 -30.09
C GLU A 372 2.56 -6.32 -30.05
N LEU A 373 2.93 -5.77 -28.88
CA LEU A 373 3.25 -4.36 -28.73
C LEU A 373 4.58 -3.97 -29.42
N ALA A 374 5.55 -4.89 -29.48
CA ALA A 374 6.80 -4.72 -30.19
C ALA A 374 6.66 -4.86 -31.73
N GLY A 375 5.54 -5.44 -32.23
CA GLY A 375 5.31 -5.71 -33.64
C GLY A 375 6.02 -6.99 -34.12
N GLU A 376 6.22 -7.97 -33.24
CA GLU A 376 6.87 -9.27 -33.51
C GLU A 376 5.86 -10.40 -33.76
#